data_7aa5389427e1dc00c9e6882f5b8ac11f
#
_entry.id   7aa5389427e1dc00c9e6882f5b8ac11f
#
_cell.length_a   1.000
_cell.length_b   1.000
_cell.length_c   1.000
_cell.angle_alpha   90.00
_cell.angle_beta   90.00
_cell.angle_gamma   90.00
#
_symmetry.space_group_name_H-M   'P 1'
#
loop_
_entity.id
_entity.type
_entity.pdbx_description
1 polymer ?
#
loop_
_entity_poly.entity_id
_entity_poly.type
_entity_poly.pdbx_seq_one_letter_code
_entity_poly.pdbx_strand_id
1 'polypeptide(L)'
;MTIAEPPRTSSPDRTTLPGPWAEGVSLILGPPLLLAGVLARIEENDFFPGQLAAYAAQPGRMALSYGLFATGTVLLWPAVTSLSRRIGVSHPGWARWGVTLVVLGLFGRVFHAGVSHLAFQMVDTLGLEAARKAVGDTYGAFHVFKAVNVFIMTGWIVLAAGAFRAKALGAGPAGITRCAALALAAGLPLGVLKGSSDPISLAALLGLALALVPLGVTVLKETPRPRWWAVALTVALIPAAFFLGVSG
;
A
#
# COMPACT_ATOMS: atom_id res chain seq x y z
N MET A 1 26.34 -51.47 14.25
CA MET A 1 27.11 -50.25 14.02
C MET A 1 26.20 -49.33 13.18
N THR A 2 25.41 -48.47 13.86
CA THR A 2 24.42 -47.62 13.22
C THR A 2 25.13 -46.33 12.83
N ILE A 3 25.28 -46.11 11.53
CA ILE A 3 25.86 -44.87 11.00
C ILE A 3 24.85 -43.76 11.19
N ALA A 4 25.12 -42.82 12.08
CA ALA A 4 24.31 -41.63 12.30
C ALA A 4 24.35 -40.75 11.04
N GLU A 5 23.20 -40.52 10.44
CA GLU A 5 23.05 -39.60 9.32
C GLU A 5 23.43 -38.16 9.77
N PRO A 6 24.32 -37.45 9.04
CA PRO A 6 24.73 -36.11 9.46
C PRO A 6 23.50 -35.18 9.40
N PRO A 7 23.41 -34.21 10.33
CA PRO A 7 22.31 -33.28 10.37
C PRO A 7 22.22 -32.54 9.03
N ARG A 8 21.05 -32.64 8.38
CA ARG A 8 20.74 -31.84 7.17
C ARG A 8 20.79 -30.36 7.55
N THR A 9 21.91 -29.74 7.18
CA THR A 9 21.98 -28.26 7.24
C THR A 9 20.89 -27.72 6.35
N SER A 10 19.85 -27.20 6.96
CA SER A 10 18.80 -26.48 6.25
C SER A 10 19.45 -25.30 5.52
N SER A 11 19.52 -25.39 4.20
CA SER A 11 20.05 -24.32 3.36
C SER A 11 19.21 -23.04 3.58
N PRO A 12 19.85 -21.90 3.88
CA PRO A 12 19.13 -20.65 4.11
C PRO A 12 18.73 -19.95 2.81
N ASP A 13 18.66 -20.67 1.69
CA ASP A 13 18.42 -20.05 0.39
C ASP A 13 16.97 -20.25 -0.08
N ARG A 14 16.02 -19.70 0.69
CA ARG A 14 14.69 -19.45 0.16
C ARG A 14 14.69 -18.06 -0.44
N THR A 15 14.81 -17.97 -1.76
CA THR A 15 14.55 -16.77 -2.52
C THR A 15 13.15 -16.23 -2.15
N THR A 16 13.11 -15.21 -1.32
CA THR A 16 11.87 -14.55 -0.94
C THR A 16 11.57 -13.45 -1.96
N LEU A 17 10.42 -13.53 -2.62
CA LEU A 17 9.96 -12.47 -3.51
C LEU A 17 9.13 -11.45 -2.70
N PRO A 18 9.33 -10.14 -2.91
CA PRO A 18 10.27 -9.51 -3.85
C PRO A 18 11.70 -9.34 -3.32
N GLY A 19 12.00 -9.81 -2.11
CA GLY A 19 13.30 -9.72 -1.47
C GLY A 19 13.40 -8.64 -0.39
N PRO A 20 14.27 -8.85 0.61
CA PRO A 20 14.26 -8.07 1.86
C PRO A 20 14.58 -6.57 1.66
N TRP A 21 15.38 -6.22 0.64
CA TRP A 21 15.63 -4.82 0.32
C TRP A 21 14.38 -4.12 -0.22
N ALA A 22 13.71 -4.71 -1.20
CA ALA A 22 12.47 -4.15 -1.75
C ALA A 22 11.41 -4.02 -0.65
N GLU A 23 11.32 -4.99 0.25
CA GLU A 23 10.42 -4.97 1.39
C GLU A 23 10.74 -3.87 2.39
N GLY A 24 12.02 -3.74 2.78
CA GLY A 24 12.46 -2.70 3.71
C GLY A 24 12.22 -1.29 3.15
N VAL A 25 12.56 -1.07 1.88
CA VAL A 25 12.28 0.19 1.17
C VAL A 25 10.77 0.45 1.09
N SER A 26 9.99 -0.57 0.77
CA SER A 26 8.52 -0.45 0.67
C SER A 26 7.85 -0.15 2.01
N LEU A 27 8.35 -0.73 3.10
CA LEU A 27 7.90 -0.42 4.47
C LEU A 27 8.18 1.04 4.86
N ILE A 28 9.29 1.61 4.38
CA ILE A 28 9.68 3.00 4.68
C ILE A 28 8.95 3.99 3.77
N LEU A 29 8.83 3.70 2.47
CA LEU A 29 8.31 4.66 1.50
C LEU A 29 6.79 4.55 1.28
N GLY A 30 6.22 3.34 1.33
CA GLY A 30 4.80 3.13 1.03
C GLY A 30 3.86 4.01 1.85
N PRO A 31 3.89 3.93 3.19
CA PRO A 31 3.01 4.75 4.02
C PRO A 31 3.19 6.28 3.87
N PRO A 32 4.42 6.84 3.85
CA PRO A 32 4.62 8.26 3.61
C PRO A 32 4.15 8.75 2.24
N LEU A 33 4.30 7.94 1.18
CA LEU A 33 3.80 8.30 -0.15
C LEU A 33 2.28 8.35 -0.19
N LEU A 34 1.60 7.39 0.46
CA LEU A 34 0.14 7.46 0.63
C LEU A 34 -0.30 8.74 1.36
N LEU A 35 0.37 9.04 2.47
CA LEU A 35 0.09 10.24 3.25
C LEU A 35 0.35 11.51 2.44
N ALA A 36 1.49 11.61 1.76
CA ALA A 36 1.81 12.74 0.91
C ALA A 36 0.80 12.93 -0.22
N GLY A 37 0.34 11.83 -0.84
CA GLY A 37 -0.71 11.88 -1.85
C GLY A 37 -2.02 12.44 -1.32
N VAL A 38 -2.44 12.06 -0.11
CA VAL A 38 -3.65 12.60 0.53
C VAL A 38 -3.45 14.06 0.94
N LEU A 39 -2.32 14.41 1.55
CA LEU A 39 -2.04 15.78 1.95
C LEU A 39 -1.99 16.76 0.76
N ALA A 40 -1.49 16.30 -0.40
CA ALA A 40 -1.46 17.13 -1.61
C ALA A 40 -2.86 17.52 -2.11
N ARG A 41 -3.93 16.82 -1.72
CA ARG A 41 -5.33 17.12 -2.07
C ARG A 41 -6.24 17.32 -0.84
N ILE A 42 -5.70 17.67 0.31
CA ILE A 42 -6.46 17.72 1.58
C ILE A 42 -7.59 18.73 1.56
N GLU A 43 -7.48 19.78 0.75
CA GLU A 43 -8.51 20.80 0.58
C GLU A 43 -9.69 20.32 -0.28
N GLU A 44 -9.50 19.23 -1.02
CA GLU A 44 -10.52 18.66 -1.89
C GLU A 44 -11.39 17.68 -1.10
N ASN A 45 -12.52 18.17 -0.62
CA ASN A 45 -13.39 17.39 0.28
C ASN A 45 -14.40 16.51 -0.44
N ASP A 46 -14.63 16.76 -1.71
CA ASP A 46 -15.63 16.04 -2.46
C ASP A 46 -15.06 14.78 -3.11
N PHE A 47 -15.79 13.72 -2.95
CA PHE A 47 -15.67 12.51 -3.73
C PHE A 47 -15.95 12.84 -5.23
N PHE A 48 -16.21 11.91 -6.13
CA PHE A 48 -16.76 12.29 -7.42
C PHE A 48 -18.04 13.14 -7.20
N PRO A 49 -18.29 14.24 -7.83
CA PRO A 49 -17.61 14.88 -8.96
C PRO A 49 -16.61 15.99 -8.58
N GLY A 50 -16.44 16.30 -7.30
CA GLY A 50 -15.53 17.36 -6.84
C GLY A 50 -14.09 17.15 -7.29
N GLN A 51 -13.62 15.90 -7.29
CA GLN A 51 -12.29 15.55 -7.78
C GLN A 51 -12.04 15.94 -9.24
N LEU A 52 -13.05 15.85 -10.10
CA LEU A 52 -12.93 16.24 -11.50
C LEU A 52 -12.81 17.76 -11.64
N ALA A 53 -13.52 18.52 -10.80
CA ALA A 53 -13.38 19.97 -10.75
C ALA A 53 -11.99 20.39 -10.26
N ALA A 54 -11.50 19.73 -9.20
CA ALA A 54 -10.16 19.96 -8.68
C ALA A 54 -9.07 19.65 -9.73
N TYR A 55 -9.25 18.55 -10.48
CA TYR A 55 -8.36 18.22 -11.59
C TYR A 55 -8.42 19.28 -12.70
N ALA A 56 -9.59 19.72 -13.12
CA ALA A 56 -9.74 20.77 -14.13
C ALA A 56 -9.06 22.08 -13.71
N ALA A 57 -9.12 22.40 -12.40
CA ALA A 57 -8.50 23.62 -11.86
C ALA A 57 -6.97 23.48 -11.68
N GLN A 58 -6.50 22.31 -11.25
CA GLN A 58 -5.09 22.08 -10.90
C GLN A 58 -4.61 20.67 -11.35
N PRO A 59 -4.50 20.41 -12.67
CA PRO A 59 -4.25 19.07 -13.19
C PRO A 59 -2.92 18.47 -12.69
N GLY A 60 -1.85 19.25 -12.64
CA GLY A 60 -0.54 18.80 -12.17
C GLY A 60 -0.54 18.40 -10.70
N ARG A 61 -1.22 19.15 -9.82
CA ARG A 61 -1.36 18.84 -8.39
C ARG A 61 -2.15 17.55 -8.19
N MET A 62 -3.25 17.39 -8.89
CA MET A 62 -4.10 16.21 -8.80
C MET A 62 -3.40 14.97 -9.36
N ALA A 63 -2.74 15.09 -10.51
CA ALA A 63 -1.94 13.99 -11.08
C ALA A 63 -0.82 13.54 -10.12
N LEU A 64 -0.08 14.48 -9.53
CA LEU A 64 0.94 14.18 -8.51
C LEU A 64 0.33 13.49 -7.29
N SER A 65 -0.76 14.02 -6.75
CA SER A 65 -1.45 13.47 -5.57
C SER A 65 -1.86 12.01 -5.79
N TYR A 66 -2.53 11.74 -6.91
CA TYR A 66 -2.98 10.38 -7.25
C TYR A 66 -1.82 9.46 -7.61
N GLY A 67 -0.78 9.97 -8.27
CA GLY A 67 0.45 9.23 -8.56
C GLY A 67 1.18 8.77 -7.29
N LEU A 68 1.36 9.68 -6.32
CA LEU A 68 1.95 9.36 -5.02
C LEU A 68 1.12 8.30 -4.27
N PHE A 69 -0.20 8.48 -4.24
CA PHE A 69 -1.11 7.54 -3.58
C PHE A 69 -1.08 6.15 -4.24
N ALA A 70 -1.12 6.09 -5.58
CA ALA A 70 -1.04 4.83 -6.33
C ALA A 70 0.30 4.13 -6.09
N THR A 71 1.41 4.86 -6.15
CA THR A 71 2.76 4.33 -5.88
C THR A 71 2.85 3.79 -4.46
N GLY A 72 2.37 4.55 -3.46
CA GLY A 72 2.31 4.08 -2.08
C GLY A 72 1.47 2.81 -1.93
N THR A 73 0.34 2.72 -2.63
CA THR A 73 -0.52 1.52 -2.64
C THR A 73 0.21 0.29 -3.18
N VAL A 74 0.95 0.43 -4.29
CA VAL A 74 1.75 -0.66 -4.87
C VAL A 74 2.84 -1.11 -3.91
N LEU A 75 3.54 -0.17 -3.27
CA LEU A 75 4.59 -0.46 -2.30
C LEU A 75 4.06 -1.13 -1.02
N LEU A 76 2.78 -0.98 -0.69
CA LEU A 76 2.22 -1.71 0.44
C LEU A 76 2.21 -3.23 0.23
N TRP A 77 2.20 -3.75 -1.01
CA TRP A 77 2.27 -5.20 -1.24
C TRP A 77 3.57 -5.82 -0.67
N PRO A 78 4.78 -5.41 -1.05
CA PRO A 78 6.00 -5.93 -0.41
C PRO A 78 6.07 -5.65 1.09
N ALA A 79 5.56 -4.50 1.53
CA ALA A 79 5.54 -4.12 2.94
C ALA A 79 4.71 -5.11 3.80
N VAL A 80 3.47 -5.42 3.38
CA VAL A 80 2.62 -6.38 4.12
C VAL A 80 3.14 -7.80 4.03
N THR A 81 3.79 -8.17 2.93
CA THR A 81 4.44 -9.48 2.77
C THR A 81 5.57 -9.65 3.80
N SER A 82 6.38 -8.63 3.99
CA SER A 82 7.43 -8.62 5.02
C SER A 82 6.86 -8.78 6.43
N LEU A 83 5.84 -8.01 6.77
CA LEU A 83 5.16 -8.12 8.07
C LEU A 83 4.55 -9.51 8.26
N SER A 84 3.88 -10.02 7.22
CA SER A 84 3.24 -11.35 7.25
C SER A 84 4.27 -12.46 7.52
N ARG A 85 5.47 -12.40 6.94
CA ARG A 85 6.51 -13.39 7.23
C ARG A 85 6.94 -13.38 8.69
N ARG A 86 7.09 -12.20 9.30
CA ARG A 86 7.41 -12.08 10.73
C ARG A 86 6.30 -12.66 11.62
N ILE A 87 5.04 -12.40 11.29
CA ILE A 87 3.89 -13.01 11.98
C ILE A 87 3.89 -14.52 11.78
N GLY A 88 4.18 -14.97 10.56
CA GLY A 88 4.09 -16.37 10.14
C GLY A 88 5.05 -17.32 10.86
N VAL A 89 6.15 -16.81 11.43
CA VAL A 89 7.09 -17.62 12.23
C VAL A 89 6.38 -18.33 13.38
N SER A 90 5.48 -17.64 14.07
CA SER A 90 4.77 -18.18 15.24
C SER A 90 3.26 -18.35 15.03
N HIS A 91 2.66 -17.58 14.12
CA HIS A 91 1.22 -17.54 13.89
C HIS A 91 0.85 -17.61 12.40
N PRO A 92 1.12 -18.73 11.71
CA PRO A 92 0.99 -18.83 10.23
C PRO A 92 -0.44 -18.61 9.72
N GLY A 93 -1.47 -18.97 10.47
CA GLY A 93 -2.87 -18.73 10.09
C GLY A 93 -3.19 -17.23 9.99
N TRP A 94 -2.82 -16.45 11.01
CA TRP A 94 -2.99 -14.99 11.01
C TRP A 94 -2.22 -14.31 9.89
N ALA A 95 -0.99 -14.77 9.63
CA ALA A 95 -0.16 -14.26 8.55
C ALA A 95 -0.82 -14.48 7.18
N ARG A 96 -1.25 -15.72 6.89
CA ARG A 96 -1.84 -16.09 5.60
C ARG A 96 -3.12 -15.31 5.34
N TRP A 97 -4.07 -15.34 6.26
CA TRP A 97 -5.35 -14.65 6.09
C TRP A 97 -5.16 -13.13 6.01
N GLY A 98 -4.36 -12.57 6.90
CA GLY A 98 -4.12 -11.13 6.92
C GLY A 98 -3.51 -10.62 5.63
N VAL A 99 -2.42 -11.24 5.14
CA VAL A 99 -1.78 -10.81 3.89
C VAL A 99 -2.68 -11.03 2.68
N THR A 100 -3.39 -12.16 2.59
CA THR A 100 -4.30 -12.45 1.48
C THR A 100 -5.39 -11.39 1.37
N LEU A 101 -6.06 -11.08 2.49
CA LEU A 101 -7.14 -10.09 2.51
C LEU A 101 -6.64 -8.68 2.16
N VAL A 102 -5.49 -8.26 2.72
CA VAL A 102 -4.94 -6.95 2.40
C VAL A 102 -4.51 -6.87 0.94
N VAL A 103 -3.80 -7.87 0.40
CA VAL A 103 -3.32 -7.87 -0.99
C VAL A 103 -4.50 -7.86 -1.97
N LEU A 104 -5.54 -8.65 -1.74
CA LEU A 104 -6.77 -8.58 -2.54
C LEU A 104 -7.36 -7.17 -2.53
N GLY A 105 -7.38 -6.52 -1.36
CA GLY A 105 -7.85 -5.15 -1.25
C GLY A 105 -6.94 -4.14 -1.95
N LEU A 106 -5.63 -4.33 -1.93
CA LEU A 106 -4.69 -3.47 -2.65
C LEU A 106 -4.91 -3.54 -4.18
N PHE A 107 -5.22 -4.71 -4.74
CA PHE A 107 -5.62 -4.81 -6.15
C PHE A 107 -6.84 -3.97 -6.46
N GLY A 108 -7.84 -3.98 -5.59
CA GLY A 108 -8.98 -3.09 -5.73
C GLY A 108 -8.61 -1.59 -5.69
N ARG A 109 -7.62 -1.22 -4.87
CA ARG A 109 -7.13 0.17 -4.82
C ARG A 109 -6.40 0.58 -6.10
N VAL A 110 -5.58 -0.31 -6.66
CA VAL A 110 -4.91 -0.07 -7.95
C VAL A 110 -5.93 0.06 -9.08
N PHE A 111 -6.96 -0.80 -9.10
CA PHE A 111 -8.06 -0.66 -10.05
C PHE A 111 -8.74 0.71 -9.94
N HIS A 112 -9.09 1.15 -8.73
CA HIS A 112 -9.72 2.47 -8.54
C HIS A 112 -8.78 3.63 -8.95
N ALA A 113 -7.47 3.50 -8.75
CA ALA A 113 -6.51 4.49 -9.24
C ALA A 113 -6.53 4.59 -10.77
N GLY A 114 -6.63 3.47 -11.47
CA GLY A 114 -6.80 3.43 -12.94
C GLY A 114 -8.10 4.08 -13.38
N VAL A 115 -9.21 3.81 -12.69
CA VAL A 115 -10.52 4.45 -12.97
C VAL A 115 -10.45 5.97 -12.75
N SER A 116 -9.80 6.42 -11.68
CA SER A 116 -9.62 7.85 -11.42
C SER A 116 -8.76 8.51 -12.52
N HIS A 117 -7.70 7.84 -12.96
CA HIS A 117 -6.88 8.33 -14.07
C HIS A 117 -7.69 8.47 -15.35
N LEU A 118 -8.48 7.45 -15.72
CA LEU A 118 -9.36 7.53 -16.88
C LEU A 118 -10.37 8.69 -16.77
N ALA A 119 -10.95 8.89 -15.58
CA ALA A 119 -11.88 9.99 -15.35
C ALA A 119 -11.21 11.37 -15.54
N PHE A 120 -9.96 11.53 -15.17
CA PHE A 120 -9.17 12.75 -15.43
C PHE A 120 -8.93 12.94 -16.92
N GLN A 121 -8.57 11.88 -17.66
CA GLN A 121 -8.41 11.96 -19.11
C GLN A 121 -9.72 12.33 -19.83
N MET A 122 -10.87 11.93 -19.27
CA MET A 122 -12.17 12.36 -19.80
C MET A 122 -12.38 13.86 -19.59
N VAL A 123 -11.87 14.47 -18.53
CA VAL A 123 -11.92 15.94 -18.36
C VAL A 123 -11.11 16.63 -19.46
N ASP A 124 -9.92 16.12 -19.78
CA ASP A 124 -9.05 16.68 -20.81
C ASP A 124 -9.65 16.56 -22.23
N THR A 125 -10.35 15.43 -22.49
CA THR A 125 -10.84 15.12 -23.85
C THR A 125 -12.26 15.58 -24.10
N LEU A 126 -13.14 15.53 -23.10
CA LEU A 126 -14.59 15.81 -23.25
C LEU A 126 -15.00 17.12 -22.57
N GLY A 127 -14.13 17.68 -21.74
CA GLY A 127 -14.45 18.79 -20.85
C GLY A 127 -15.13 18.36 -19.55
N LEU A 128 -15.11 19.25 -18.54
CA LEU A 128 -15.52 18.95 -17.17
C LEU A 128 -16.97 18.47 -17.06
N GLU A 129 -17.91 19.15 -17.71
CA GLU A 129 -19.33 18.86 -17.59
C GLU A 129 -19.72 17.50 -18.19
N ALA A 130 -19.17 17.19 -19.38
CA ALA A 130 -19.40 15.90 -20.01
C ALA A 130 -18.75 14.75 -19.22
N ALA A 131 -17.54 14.96 -18.69
CA ALA A 131 -16.87 14.00 -17.83
C ALA A 131 -17.65 13.75 -16.52
N ARG A 132 -18.13 14.81 -15.86
CA ARG A 132 -19.00 14.69 -14.66
C ARG A 132 -20.24 13.88 -14.92
N LYS A 133 -20.92 14.14 -16.03
CA LYS A 133 -22.14 13.42 -16.41
C LYS A 133 -21.82 11.94 -16.66
N ALA A 134 -20.81 11.63 -17.47
CA ALA A 134 -20.44 10.26 -17.81
C ALA A 134 -20.03 9.45 -16.57
N VAL A 135 -19.21 10.03 -15.70
CA VAL A 135 -18.80 9.38 -14.45
C VAL A 135 -19.99 9.24 -13.49
N GLY A 136 -20.83 10.27 -13.33
CA GLY A 136 -22.01 10.23 -12.48
C GLY A 136 -23.00 9.13 -12.89
N ASP A 137 -23.26 9.01 -14.18
CA ASP A 137 -24.20 8.03 -14.73
C ASP A 137 -23.68 6.58 -14.57
N THR A 138 -22.35 6.37 -14.55
CA THR A 138 -21.72 5.03 -14.48
C THR A 138 -21.24 4.64 -13.09
N TYR A 139 -21.01 5.60 -12.20
CA TYR A 139 -20.38 5.37 -10.89
C TYR A 139 -21.15 4.39 -9.99
N GLY A 140 -22.48 4.36 -10.11
CA GLY A 140 -23.36 3.47 -9.36
C GLY A 140 -23.31 2.00 -9.79
N ALA A 141 -22.76 1.69 -10.99
CA ALA A 141 -22.72 0.36 -11.51
C ALA A 141 -21.98 -0.62 -10.59
N PHE A 142 -22.52 -1.83 -10.46
CA PHE A 142 -21.89 -2.86 -9.66
C PHE A 142 -20.64 -3.39 -10.39
N HIS A 143 -19.57 -3.54 -9.60
CA HIS A 143 -18.37 -4.27 -10.04
C HIS A 143 -17.78 -5.03 -8.84
N VAL A 144 -17.08 -6.13 -9.10
CA VAL A 144 -16.52 -7.02 -8.07
C VAL A 144 -15.60 -6.29 -7.06
N PHE A 145 -14.90 -5.25 -7.50
CA PHE A 145 -13.99 -4.48 -6.63
C PHE A 145 -14.70 -3.66 -5.54
N LYS A 146 -16.02 -3.48 -5.60
CA LYS A 146 -16.78 -2.91 -4.46
C LYS A 146 -16.72 -3.81 -3.23
N ALA A 147 -16.78 -5.14 -3.42
CA ALA A 147 -16.68 -6.11 -2.33
C ALA A 147 -15.27 -6.18 -1.71
N VAL A 148 -14.24 -5.81 -2.46
CA VAL A 148 -12.84 -5.90 -2.02
C VAL A 148 -12.50 -4.90 -0.90
N ASN A 149 -13.31 -3.83 -0.71
CA ASN A 149 -13.17 -2.91 0.41
C ASN A 149 -13.31 -3.62 1.77
N VAL A 150 -14.23 -4.59 1.87
CA VAL A 150 -14.42 -5.38 3.09
C VAL A 150 -13.16 -6.22 3.38
N PHE A 151 -12.54 -6.76 2.34
CA PHE A 151 -11.31 -7.57 2.51
C PHE A 151 -10.15 -6.74 3.03
N ILE A 152 -9.89 -5.56 2.49
CA ILE A 152 -8.78 -4.73 2.96
C ILE A 152 -9.01 -4.25 4.41
N MET A 153 -10.23 -3.86 4.77
CA MET A 153 -10.57 -3.46 6.13
C MET A 153 -10.34 -4.61 7.12
N THR A 154 -10.92 -5.78 6.84
CA THR A 154 -10.76 -6.97 7.68
C THR A 154 -9.31 -7.43 7.71
N GLY A 155 -8.61 -7.38 6.58
CA GLY A 155 -7.22 -7.79 6.45
C GLY A 155 -6.27 -7.00 7.36
N TRP A 156 -6.45 -5.68 7.47
CA TRP A 156 -5.64 -4.86 8.38
C TRP A 156 -5.87 -5.23 9.85
N ILE A 157 -7.11 -5.50 10.24
CA ILE A 157 -7.43 -5.94 11.60
C ILE A 157 -6.79 -7.31 11.88
N VAL A 158 -6.88 -8.25 10.93
CA VAL A 158 -6.27 -9.59 11.06
C VAL A 158 -4.75 -9.49 11.15
N LEU A 159 -4.10 -8.65 10.32
CA LEU A 159 -2.66 -8.43 10.41
C LEU A 159 -2.25 -7.78 11.73
N ALA A 160 -3.01 -6.79 12.21
CA ALA A 160 -2.74 -6.13 13.47
C ALA A 160 -2.86 -7.10 14.67
N ALA A 161 -3.90 -7.93 14.70
CA ALA A 161 -4.08 -8.96 15.70
C ALA A 161 -2.97 -10.04 15.63
N GLY A 162 -2.60 -10.46 14.43
CA GLY A 162 -1.49 -11.37 14.20
C GLY A 162 -0.14 -10.78 14.65
N ALA A 163 0.11 -9.51 14.33
CA ALA A 163 1.32 -8.80 14.73
C ALA A 163 1.41 -8.64 16.25
N PHE A 164 0.30 -8.37 16.90
CA PHE A 164 0.22 -8.30 18.37
C PHE A 164 0.56 -9.64 19.01
N ARG A 165 -0.07 -10.74 18.57
CA ARG A 165 0.17 -12.10 19.07
C ARG A 165 1.61 -12.57 18.84
N ALA A 166 2.16 -12.28 17.67
CA ALA A 166 3.51 -12.65 17.29
C ALA A 166 4.58 -11.69 17.84
N LYS A 167 4.19 -10.57 18.45
CA LYS A 167 5.08 -9.45 18.82
C LYS A 167 5.93 -8.95 17.63
N ALA A 168 5.40 -9.05 16.41
CA ALA A 168 6.11 -8.78 15.17
C ALA A 168 6.50 -7.31 14.98
N LEU A 169 5.77 -6.38 15.65
CA LEU A 169 6.07 -4.94 15.68
C LEU A 169 6.80 -4.49 16.96
N GLY A 170 7.30 -5.44 17.74
CA GLY A 170 7.98 -5.20 19.00
C GLY A 170 7.18 -5.70 20.21
N ALA A 171 7.86 -5.74 21.36
CA ALA A 171 7.26 -6.12 22.64
C ALA A 171 6.96 -4.87 23.47
N GLY A 172 6.12 -5.05 24.51
CA GLY A 172 5.76 -3.99 25.46
C GLY A 172 4.87 -2.88 24.87
N PRO A 173 4.75 -1.74 25.57
CA PRO A 173 3.81 -0.68 25.21
C PRO A 173 4.01 -0.14 23.79
N ALA A 174 5.26 0.05 23.35
CA ALA A 174 5.55 0.54 21.99
C ALA A 174 5.07 -0.42 20.91
N GLY A 175 5.25 -1.73 21.11
CA GLY A 175 4.74 -2.76 20.19
C GLY A 175 3.21 -2.78 20.15
N ILE A 176 2.56 -2.65 21.29
CA ILE A 176 1.09 -2.57 21.41
C ILE A 176 0.57 -1.35 20.66
N THR A 177 1.18 -0.17 20.88
CA THR A 177 0.79 1.07 20.19
C THR A 177 0.93 0.93 18.67
N ARG A 178 2.01 0.32 18.18
CA ARG A 178 2.20 0.09 16.74
C ARG A 178 1.18 -0.90 16.16
N CYS A 179 0.79 -1.92 16.90
CA CYS A 179 -0.28 -2.83 16.47
C CYS A 179 -1.65 -2.15 16.44
N ALA A 180 -1.97 -1.32 17.45
CA ALA A 180 -3.18 -0.51 17.45
C ALA A 180 -3.19 0.50 16.28
N ALA A 181 -2.06 1.16 16.04
CA ALA A 181 -1.88 2.07 14.91
C ALA A 181 -2.06 1.35 13.55
N LEU A 182 -1.55 0.12 13.42
CA LEU A 182 -1.78 -0.70 12.23
C LEU A 182 -3.27 -1.03 12.03
N ALA A 183 -4.01 -1.28 13.10
CA ALA A 183 -5.44 -1.56 13.01
C ALA A 183 -6.25 -0.38 12.47
N LEU A 184 -5.80 0.87 12.70
CA LEU A 184 -6.43 2.07 12.13
C LEU A 184 -6.43 2.07 10.60
N ALA A 185 -5.51 1.34 9.96
CA ALA A 185 -5.47 1.20 8.50
C ALA A 185 -6.76 0.59 7.92
N ALA A 186 -7.57 -0.11 8.74
CA ALA A 186 -8.91 -0.53 8.35
C ALA A 186 -9.84 0.65 8.00
N GLY A 187 -9.55 1.85 8.48
CA GLY A 187 -10.27 3.08 8.15
C GLY A 187 -9.94 3.70 6.78
N LEU A 188 -8.86 3.26 6.12
CA LEU A 188 -8.43 3.83 4.82
C LEU A 188 -9.54 3.86 3.74
N PRO A 189 -10.36 2.81 3.55
CA PRO A 189 -11.44 2.85 2.58
C PRO A 189 -12.51 3.92 2.85
N LEU A 190 -12.67 4.34 4.10
CA LEU A 190 -13.68 5.33 4.49
C LEU A 190 -13.33 6.73 3.95
N GLY A 191 -12.04 7.07 3.84
CA GLY A 191 -11.60 8.34 3.27
C GLY A 191 -11.95 8.52 1.80
N VAL A 192 -12.10 7.43 1.06
CA VAL A 192 -12.59 7.47 -0.31
C VAL A 192 -14.05 7.95 -0.38
N LEU A 193 -14.82 7.67 0.67
CA LEU A 193 -16.24 8.05 0.75
C LEU A 193 -16.48 9.43 1.37
N LYS A 194 -15.57 9.89 2.23
CA LYS A 194 -15.75 11.08 3.06
C LYS A 194 -14.86 12.26 2.67
N GLY A 195 -13.95 12.04 1.73
CA GLY A 195 -12.98 13.06 1.31
C GLY A 195 -11.61 12.95 1.98
N SER A 196 -10.67 13.71 1.44
CA SER A 196 -9.25 13.63 1.85
C SER A 196 -8.97 14.17 3.26
N SER A 197 -9.81 15.07 3.76
CA SER A 197 -9.69 15.68 5.09
C SER A 197 -10.34 14.84 6.21
N ASP A 198 -10.93 13.68 5.90
CA ASP A 198 -11.55 12.83 6.93
C ASP A 198 -10.54 12.40 8.00
N PRO A 199 -10.79 12.70 9.29
CA PRO A 199 -9.85 12.41 10.36
C PRO A 199 -9.49 10.93 10.50
N ILE A 200 -10.43 10.03 10.19
CA ILE A 200 -10.21 8.58 10.27
C ILE A 200 -9.18 8.16 9.22
N SER A 201 -9.27 8.72 8.02
CA SER A 201 -8.32 8.44 6.94
C SER A 201 -6.92 8.95 7.25
N LEU A 202 -6.81 10.16 7.79
CA LEU A 202 -5.53 10.72 8.21
C LEU A 202 -4.93 9.90 9.37
N ALA A 203 -5.73 9.52 10.36
CA ALA A 203 -5.29 8.67 11.46
C ALA A 203 -4.83 7.29 10.95
N ALA A 204 -5.52 6.73 9.96
CA ALA A 204 -5.15 5.45 9.34
C ALA A 204 -3.79 5.54 8.62
N LEU A 205 -3.54 6.61 7.85
CA LEU A 205 -2.26 6.83 7.15
C LEU A 205 -1.10 7.07 8.11
N LEU A 206 -1.32 7.89 9.13
CA LEU A 206 -0.32 8.11 10.20
C LEU A 206 -0.07 6.81 10.98
N GLY A 207 -1.12 6.04 11.25
CA GLY A 207 -1.01 4.74 11.90
C GLY A 207 -0.19 3.75 11.09
N LEU A 208 -0.39 3.70 9.77
CA LEU A 208 0.45 2.88 8.88
C LEU A 208 1.92 3.30 8.94
N ALA A 209 2.21 4.59 8.87
CA ALA A 209 3.57 5.10 8.96
C ALA A 209 4.22 4.74 10.30
N LEU A 210 3.52 4.98 11.41
CA LEU A 210 3.98 4.64 12.76
C LEU A 210 4.24 3.14 12.93
N ALA A 211 3.40 2.30 12.35
CA ALA A 211 3.55 0.85 12.45
C ALA A 211 4.67 0.31 11.57
N LEU A 212 4.74 0.72 10.30
CA LEU A 212 5.55 0.06 9.28
C LEU A 212 6.94 0.68 9.08
N VAL A 213 7.08 2.00 9.18
CA VAL A 213 8.37 2.67 8.94
C VAL A 213 9.48 2.16 9.87
N PRO A 214 9.28 2.06 11.20
CA PRO A 214 10.32 1.51 12.08
C PRO A 214 10.63 0.04 11.78
N LEU A 215 9.65 -0.74 11.31
CA LEU A 215 9.87 -2.11 10.88
C LEU A 215 10.78 -2.14 9.63
N GLY A 216 10.55 -1.24 8.67
CA GLY A 216 11.37 -1.10 7.48
C GLY A 216 12.83 -0.79 7.80
N VAL A 217 13.06 0.12 8.74
CA VAL A 217 14.42 0.42 9.23
C VAL A 217 15.08 -0.82 9.84
N THR A 218 14.34 -1.61 10.62
CA THR A 218 14.84 -2.86 11.19
C THR A 218 15.17 -3.87 10.09
N VAL A 219 14.27 -4.07 9.12
CA VAL A 219 14.49 -4.98 7.99
C VAL A 219 15.74 -4.60 7.21
N LEU A 220 15.93 -3.32 6.89
CA LEU A 220 17.12 -2.88 6.15
C LEU A 220 18.43 -3.04 6.95
N LYS A 221 18.39 -2.86 8.27
CA LYS A 221 19.56 -3.08 9.13
C LYS A 221 19.94 -4.55 9.25
N GLU A 222 18.97 -5.45 9.25
CA GLU A 222 19.17 -6.90 9.31
C GLU A 222 19.58 -7.50 7.96
N THR A 223 19.40 -6.77 6.86
CA THR A 223 19.63 -7.26 5.50
C THR A 223 21.04 -6.94 5.01
N PRO A 224 21.77 -7.91 4.43
CA PRO A 224 23.06 -7.64 3.79
C PRO A 224 22.91 -6.57 2.70
N ARG A 225 23.94 -5.75 2.53
CA ARG A 225 23.93 -4.69 1.50
C ARG A 225 23.74 -5.31 0.11
N PRO A 226 22.89 -4.73 -0.74
CA PRO A 226 22.71 -5.22 -2.10
C PRO A 226 23.99 -5.05 -2.90
N ARG A 227 24.18 -5.90 -3.88
CA ARG A 227 25.30 -5.73 -4.81
C ARG A 227 25.14 -4.40 -5.55
N TRP A 228 26.21 -3.64 -5.70
CA TRP A 228 26.18 -2.30 -6.30
C TRP A 228 25.54 -2.29 -7.70
N TRP A 229 25.77 -3.33 -8.50
CA TRP A 229 25.17 -3.45 -9.84
C TRP A 229 23.64 -3.60 -9.78
N ALA A 230 23.09 -4.29 -8.76
CA ALA A 230 21.65 -4.42 -8.59
C ALA A 230 21.01 -3.07 -8.25
N VAL A 231 21.70 -2.26 -7.43
CA VAL A 231 21.25 -0.88 -7.16
C VAL A 231 21.31 -0.04 -8.42
N ALA A 232 22.41 -0.09 -9.16
CA ALA A 232 22.59 0.64 -10.41
C ALA A 232 21.52 0.25 -11.46
N LEU A 233 21.24 -1.04 -11.60
CA LEU A 233 20.19 -1.53 -12.49
C LEU A 233 18.80 -1.01 -12.09
N THR A 234 18.46 -1.06 -10.79
CA THR A 234 17.19 -0.55 -10.29
C THR A 234 17.04 0.95 -10.56
N VAL A 235 18.10 1.73 -10.26
CA VAL A 235 18.12 3.18 -10.51
C VAL A 235 17.99 3.50 -12.01
N ALA A 236 18.56 2.69 -12.88
CA ALA A 236 18.44 2.87 -14.33
C ALA A 236 17.06 2.44 -14.88
N LEU A 237 16.48 1.36 -14.32
CA LEU A 237 15.18 0.86 -14.80
C LEU A 237 14.00 1.78 -14.43
N ILE A 238 14.06 2.49 -13.30
CA ILE A 238 12.98 3.39 -12.89
C ILE A 238 12.73 4.50 -13.93
N PRO A 239 13.74 5.33 -14.30
CA PRO A 239 13.54 6.36 -15.33
C PRO A 239 13.27 5.76 -16.72
N ALA A 240 13.86 4.61 -17.06
CA ALA A 240 13.57 3.93 -18.32
C ALA A 240 12.11 3.48 -18.41
N ALA A 241 11.56 2.88 -17.34
CA ALA A 241 10.16 2.49 -17.27
C ALA A 241 9.22 3.70 -17.34
N PHE A 242 9.60 4.80 -16.66
CA PHE A 242 8.84 6.06 -16.74
C PHE A 242 8.85 6.62 -18.16
N PHE A 243 10.01 6.68 -18.82
CA PHE A 243 10.13 7.15 -20.19
C PHE A 243 9.30 6.32 -21.16
N LEU A 244 9.37 4.98 -21.07
CA LEU A 244 8.56 4.08 -21.90
C LEU A 244 7.06 4.24 -21.65
N GLY A 245 6.66 4.47 -20.40
CA GLY A 245 5.26 4.71 -20.05
C GLY A 245 4.69 6.03 -20.56
N VAL A 246 5.55 7.04 -20.78
CA VAL A 246 5.14 8.34 -21.34
C VAL A 246 5.14 8.32 -22.88
N SER A 247 5.98 7.48 -23.49
CA SER A 247 6.13 7.40 -24.96
C SER A 247 5.16 6.43 -25.64
N GLY A 248 4.42 5.61 -24.89
CA GLY A 248 3.39 4.67 -25.40
C GLY A 248 2.01 5.19 -25.18
#